data_24e9b28dabccbec73809268e681fc5e4
#
_entry.id   24e9b28dabccbec73809268e681fc5e4
#
_cell.length_a   1.000
_cell.length_b   1.000
_cell.length_c   1.000
_cell.angle_alpha   90.00
_cell.angle_beta   90.00
_cell.angle_gamma   90.00
#
_symmetry.space_group_name_H-M   'P 1'
#
loop_
_entity.id
_entity.type
_entity.pdbx_description
1 polymer ?
#
loop_
_entity_poly.entity_id
_entity_poly.type
_entity_poly.pdbx_seq_one_letter_code
_entity_poly.pdbx_strand_id
1 'polypeptide(L)'
;MRVIIITSSSNRSGGTRQAVYQAQGLSERGHDVALCLPHDSTLWELPNAASNPLWNILPEDPAQHRAYVESLFPSPDTPTIVHAFHNKAVKRVAWWGLFWRNRKLACVAHRGVIYRPGNPLPYLSPSMKAFLPNSEACARAISWCCPKHKIHVIPNGIPDDRVIPTRPASAVKQQVARLHLVL
;
A
#
# COMPACT_ATOMS: atom_id res chain seq x y z
N MET A 1 11.05 12.56 -7.77
CA MET A 1 10.26 11.47 -8.33
C MET A 1 8.85 11.56 -7.76
N ARG A 2 7.83 11.34 -8.59
CA ARG A 2 6.43 11.27 -8.14
C ARG A 2 6.09 9.85 -7.69
N VAL A 3 5.41 9.70 -6.56
CA VAL A 3 4.87 8.40 -6.09
C VAL A 3 3.39 8.56 -5.78
N ILE A 4 2.55 7.75 -6.42
CA ILE A 4 1.12 7.73 -6.19
C ILE A 4 0.77 6.37 -5.57
N ILE A 5 0.38 6.40 -4.30
CA ILE A 5 -0.01 5.21 -3.55
C ILE A 5 -1.53 5.09 -3.58
N ILE A 6 -2.05 3.93 -3.94
CA ILE A 6 -3.49 3.69 -4.06
C ILE A 6 -3.88 2.54 -3.14
N THR A 7 -4.80 2.77 -2.23
CA THR A 7 -5.43 1.72 -1.43
C THR A 7 -6.90 1.55 -1.81
N SER A 8 -7.39 0.33 -1.70
CA SER A 8 -8.81 0.01 -1.95
C SER A 8 -9.52 -0.49 -0.68
N SER A 9 -8.90 -0.34 0.48
CA SER A 9 -9.52 -0.71 1.76
C SER A 9 -10.02 0.55 2.47
N SER A 10 -11.28 0.53 2.86
CA SER A 10 -11.89 1.58 3.69
C SER A 10 -11.50 1.44 5.17
N ASN A 11 -11.06 0.27 5.60
CA ASN A 11 -10.75 -0.01 6.99
C ASN A 11 -9.28 0.34 7.36
N ARG A 12 -9.04 0.64 8.64
CA ARG A 12 -7.69 0.81 9.23
C ARG A 12 -6.94 -0.53 9.35
N SER A 13 -6.85 -1.29 8.27
CA SER A 13 -6.12 -2.56 8.22
C SER A 13 -4.61 -2.36 8.33
N GLY A 14 -3.87 -3.45 8.57
CA GLY A 14 -2.41 -3.42 8.53
C GLY A 14 -1.86 -2.90 7.21
N GLY A 15 -2.44 -3.31 6.07
CA GLY A 15 -2.06 -2.83 4.74
C GLY A 15 -2.34 -1.34 4.54
N THR A 16 -3.47 -0.84 5.02
CA THR A 16 -3.79 0.60 4.95
C THR A 16 -2.80 1.43 5.77
N ARG A 17 -2.46 0.97 6.99
CA ARG A 17 -1.44 1.63 7.82
C ARG A 17 -0.08 1.65 7.14
N GLN A 18 0.33 0.55 6.50
CA GLN A 18 1.60 0.49 5.76
C GLN A 18 1.61 1.46 4.56
N ALA A 19 0.47 1.64 3.87
CA ALA A 19 0.35 2.64 2.81
C ALA A 19 0.57 4.07 3.35
N VAL A 20 0.00 4.38 4.52
CA VAL A 20 0.19 5.68 5.19
C VAL A 20 1.65 5.88 5.60
N TYR A 21 2.27 4.89 6.28
CA TYR A 21 3.68 4.99 6.69
C TYR A 21 4.62 5.13 5.49
N GLN A 22 4.35 4.41 4.41
CA GLN A 22 5.14 4.54 3.20
C GLN A 22 4.98 5.90 2.55
N ALA A 23 3.75 6.45 2.49
CA ALA A 23 3.52 7.78 1.95
C ALA A 23 4.29 8.84 2.75
N GLN A 24 4.20 8.78 4.08
CA GLN A 24 4.89 9.68 4.97
C GLN A 24 6.40 9.57 4.83
N GLY A 25 6.96 8.36 4.98
CA GLY A 25 8.41 8.16 4.93
C GLY A 25 9.04 8.48 3.56
N LEU A 26 8.30 8.35 2.46
CA LEU A 26 8.76 8.79 1.13
C LEU A 26 8.73 10.32 1.01
N SER A 27 7.69 10.97 1.56
CA SER A 27 7.60 12.43 1.58
C SER A 27 8.73 13.05 2.42
N GLU A 28 9.03 12.49 3.59
CA GLU A 28 10.14 12.90 4.46
C GLU A 28 11.51 12.78 3.76
N ARG A 29 11.62 11.89 2.78
CA ARG A 29 12.83 11.73 1.93
C ARG A 29 12.83 12.61 0.68
N GLY A 30 11.90 13.57 0.60
CA GLY A 30 11.85 14.56 -0.48
C GLY A 30 11.22 14.05 -1.78
N HIS A 31 10.45 12.95 -1.73
CA HIS A 31 9.66 12.53 -2.88
C HIS A 31 8.32 13.27 -2.90
N ASP A 32 7.83 13.55 -4.10
CA ASP A 32 6.49 14.09 -4.31
C ASP A 32 5.48 12.94 -4.23
N VAL A 33 4.66 12.91 -3.18
CA VAL A 33 3.80 11.77 -2.84
C VAL A 33 2.33 12.15 -2.84
N ALA A 34 1.48 11.29 -3.42
CA ALA A 34 0.03 11.32 -3.24
C ALA A 34 -0.45 9.96 -2.72
N LEU A 35 -1.20 9.96 -1.64
CA LEU A 35 -1.89 8.77 -1.10
C LEU A 35 -3.38 8.86 -1.42
N CYS A 36 -3.85 8.00 -2.32
CA CYS A 36 -5.25 7.93 -2.73
C CYS A 36 -6.01 6.93 -1.84
N LEU A 37 -6.97 7.45 -1.09
CA LEU A 37 -7.83 6.70 -0.16
C LEU A 37 -9.26 6.65 -0.68
N PRO A 38 -10.01 5.55 -0.45
CA PRO A 38 -11.45 5.52 -0.71
C PRO A 38 -12.17 6.66 0.04
N HIS A 39 -13.24 7.18 -0.55
CA HIS A 39 -14.07 8.24 0.06
C HIS A 39 -14.66 7.80 1.41
N ASP A 40 -15.01 6.52 1.55
CA ASP A 40 -15.57 5.89 2.76
C ASP A 40 -14.49 5.36 3.73
N SER A 41 -13.24 5.79 3.59
CA SER A 41 -12.16 5.33 4.46
C SER A 41 -12.31 5.86 5.89
N THR A 42 -12.24 4.96 6.87
CA THR A 42 -12.22 5.33 8.30
C THR A 42 -10.99 6.15 8.70
N LEU A 43 -9.99 6.29 7.81
CA LEU A 43 -8.87 7.21 8.03
C LEU A 43 -9.30 8.68 8.01
N TRP A 44 -10.41 9.02 7.35
CA TRP A 44 -10.94 10.40 7.32
C TRP A 44 -11.45 10.87 8.69
N GLU A 45 -11.71 9.94 9.63
CA GLU A 45 -12.07 10.25 11.01
C GLU A 45 -10.89 10.67 11.88
N LEU A 46 -9.64 10.54 11.39
CA LEU A 46 -8.46 10.93 12.15
C LEU A 46 -8.35 12.46 12.24
N PRO A 47 -7.87 12.98 13.40
CA PRO A 47 -7.53 14.39 13.51
C PRO A 47 -6.59 14.81 12.35
N ASN A 48 -6.88 15.97 11.74
CA ASN A 48 -6.10 16.53 10.63
C ASN A 48 -6.09 15.71 9.32
N ALA A 49 -6.96 14.71 9.18
CA ALA A 49 -7.04 13.92 7.94
C ALA A 49 -7.30 14.82 6.72
N ALA A 50 -8.28 15.73 6.82
CA ALA A 50 -8.66 16.63 5.74
C ALA A 50 -7.57 17.66 5.38
N SER A 51 -6.69 18.00 6.30
CA SER A 51 -5.59 18.95 6.09
C SER A 51 -4.25 18.27 5.72
N ASN A 52 -4.22 16.94 5.63
CA ASN A 52 -3.00 16.23 5.27
C ASN A 52 -2.70 16.39 3.76
N PRO A 53 -1.62 17.06 3.37
CA PRO A 53 -1.35 17.39 1.97
C PRO A 53 -1.05 16.16 1.11
N LEU A 54 -0.74 15.03 1.72
CA LEU A 54 -0.44 13.79 0.99
C LEU A 54 -1.73 13.02 0.64
N TRP A 55 -2.83 13.26 1.35
CA TRP A 55 -4.03 12.44 1.25
C TRP A 55 -5.00 12.99 0.21
N ASN A 56 -5.44 12.12 -0.67
CA ASN A 56 -6.34 12.41 -1.77
C ASN A 56 -7.57 11.50 -1.70
N ILE A 57 -8.76 12.06 -1.79
CA ILE A 57 -10.02 11.32 -1.78
C ILE A 57 -10.27 10.78 -3.18
N LEU A 58 -10.41 9.46 -3.31
CA LEU A 58 -10.89 8.87 -4.56
C LEU A 58 -12.37 9.20 -4.76
N PRO A 59 -12.83 9.48 -6.00
CA PRO A 59 -14.24 9.64 -6.30
C PRO A 59 -15.08 8.46 -5.79
N GLU A 60 -16.35 8.71 -5.47
CA GLU A 60 -17.28 7.64 -5.07
C GLU A 60 -17.48 6.61 -6.18
N ASP A 61 -17.63 7.09 -7.42
CA ASP A 61 -17.77 6.24 -8.59
C ASP A 61 -16.42 5.61 -8.98
N PRO A 62 -16.28 4.28 -8.88
CA PRO A 62 -15.06 3.57 -9.26
C PRO A 62 -14.67 3.75 -10.74
N ALA A 63 -15.60 4.11 -11.63
CA ALA A 63 -15.31 4.36 -13.04
C ALA A 63 -14.44 5.61 -13.23
N GLN A 64 -14.54 6.57 -12.32
CA GLN A 64 -13.77 7.81 -12.36
C GLN A 64 -12.36 7.68 -11.76
N HIS A 65 -12.06 6.58 -11.04
CA HIS A 65 -10.78 6.41 -10.33
C HIS A 65 -9.58 6.51 -11.27
N ARG A 66 -9.66 5.94 -12.49
CA ARG A 66 -8.56 6.00 -13.44
C ARG A 66 -8.27 7.45 -13.87
N ALA A 67 -9.28 8.18 -14.28
CA ALA A 67 -9.13 9.57 -14.70
C ALA A 67 -8.62 10.46 -13.55
N TYR A 68 -9.11 10.23 -12.34
CA TYR A 68 -8.63 10.92 -11.14
C TYR A 68 -7.14 10.65 -10.88
N VAL A 69 -6.70 9.40 -10.94
CA VAL A 69 -5.28 9.04 -10.76
C VAL A 69 -4.42 9.63 -11.87
N GLU A 70 -4.92 9.65 -13.11
CA GLU A 70 -4.24 10.28 -14.26
C GLU A 70 -4.08 11.80 -14.07
N SER A 71 -5.02 12.49 -13.43
CA SER A 71 -4.92 13.92 -13.11
C SER A 71 -3.81 14.25 -12.11
N LEU A 72 -3.36 13.25 -11.32
CA LEU A 72 -2.24 13.39 -10.38
C LEU A 72 -0.87 13.16 -11.03
N PHE A 73 -0.83 12.75 -12.31
CA PHE A 73 0.43 12.54 -12.99
C PHE A 73 1.11 13.87 -13.32
N PRO A 74 2.42 13.96 -13.06
CA PRO A 74 3.20 15.10 -13.51
C PRO A 74 3.43 15.04 -15.04
N SER A 75 4.33 15.88 -15.54
CA SER A 75 4.80 15.79 -16.91
C SER A 75 5.18 14.34 -17.29
N PRO A 76 4.93 13.89 -18.55
CA PRO A 76 5.22 12.54 -19.01
C PRO A 76 6.67 12.08 -18.79
N ASP A 77 7.61 13.03 -18.78
CA ASP A 77 9.04 12.76 -18.58
C ASP A 77 9.43 12.57 -17.11
N THR A 78 8.59 12.94 -16.18
CA THR A 78 8.87 12.79 -14.75
C THR A 78 8.74 11.31 -14.34
N PRO A 79 9.80 10.68 -13.79
CA PRO A 79 9.72 9.33 -13.26
C PRO A 79 8.62 9.20 -12.23
N THR A 80 7.66 8.32 -12.47
CA THR A 80 6.47 8.13 -11.64
C THR A 80 6.31 6.68 -11.24
N ILE A 81 5.99 6.42 -9.98
CA ILE A 81 5.60 5.10 -9.48
C ILE A 81 4.13 5.15 -9.06
N VAL A 82 3.34 4.21 -9.55
CA VAL A 82 1.99 3.93 -9.04
C VAL A 82 2.04 2.67 -8.20
N HIS A 83 1.87 2.80 -6.89
CA HIS A 83 1.99 1.72 -5.92
C HIS A 83 0.61 1.31 -5.39
N ALA A 84 0.17 0.11 -5.74
CA ALA A 84 -1.13 -0.42 -5.35
C ALA A 84 -1.07 -1.24 -4.06
N PHE A 85 -1.95 -0.91 -3.12
CA PHE A 85 -2.20 -1.68 -1.90
C PHE A 85 -3.57 -2.34 -1.98
N HIS A 86 -3.66 -3.59 -1.49
CA HIS A 86 -4.84 -4.44 -1.52
C HIS A 86 -5.26 -4.94 -2.92
N ASN A 87 -5.90 -6.09 -2.94
CA ASN A 87 -6.18 -6.84 -4.17
C ASN A 87 -7.02 -6.06 -5.21
N LYS A 88 -7.99 -5.25 -4.78
CA LYS A 88 -8.83 -4.48 -5.72
C LYS A 88 -8.00 -3.38 -6.41
N ALA A 89 -7.15 -2.65 -5.66
CA ALA A 89 -6.26 -1.63 -6.24
C ALA A 89 -5.23 -2.27 -7.18
N VAL A 90 -4.65 -3.42 -6.80
CA VAL A 90 -3.70 -4.16 -7.66
C VAL A 90 -4.35 -4.55 -8.99
N LYS A 91 -5.57 -5.10 -8.97
CA LYS A 91 -6.30 -5.43 -10.20
C LYS A 91 -6.54 -4.21 -11.10
N ARG A 92 -6.96 -3.08 -10.49
CA ARG A 92 -7.20 -1.83 -11.22
C ARG A 92 -5.93 -1.28 -11.84
N VAL A 93 -4.86 -1.14 -11.05
CA VAL A 93 -3.58 -0.60 -11.52
C VAL A 93 -2.94 -1.49 -12.58
N ALA A 94 -3.03 -2.81 -12.45
CA ALA A 94 -2.55 -3.75 -13.47
C ALA A 94 -3.27 -3.57 -14.81
N TRP A 95 -4.56 -3.23 -14.78
CA TRP A 95 -5.35 -2.93 -15.99
C TRP A 95 -5.07 -1.52 -16.52
N TRP A 96 -5.14 -0.50 -15.69
CA TRP A 96 -4.91 0.89 -16.08
C TRP A 96 -3.52 1.11 -16.65
N GLY A 97 -2.51 0.48 -16.08
CA GLY A 97 -1.12 0.57 -16.52
C GLY A 97 -0.89 0.14 -17.98
N LEU A 98 -1.80 -0.63 -18.58
CA LEU A 98 -1.73 -0.96 -20.00
C LEU A 98 -1.95 0.26 -20.91
N PHE A 99 -2.66 1.28 -20.40
CA PHE A 99 -2.94 2.53 -21.11
C PHE A 99 -1.89 3.63 -20.85
N TRP A 100 -0.97 3.41 -19.89
CA TRP A 100 0.04 4.41 -19.46
C TRP A 100 1.41 4.21 -20.09
N ARG A 101 1.49 3.45 -21.20
CA ARG A 101 2.77 3.00 -21.79
C ARG A 101 3.71 4.12 -22.25
N ASN A 102 3.17 5.28 -22.62
CA ASN A 102 3.95 6.40 -23.16
C ASN A 102 4.54 7.31 -22.07
N ARG A 103 4.55 6.87 -20.82
CA ARG A 103 5.06 7.63 -19.68
C ARG A 103 6.22 6.89 -19.02
N LYS A 104 7.15 7.65 -18.43
CA LYS A 104 8.19 7.10 -17.54
C LYS A 104 7.58 6.62 -16.23
N LEU A 105 6.74 5.58 -16.31
CA LEU A 105 5.90 5.11 -15.23
C LEU A 105 6.13 3.63 -14.93
N ALA A 106 6.22 3.28 -13.64
CA ALA A 106 6.26 1.92 -13.15
C ALA A 106 5.06 1.65 -12.21
N CYS A 107 4.29 0.60 -12.51
CA CYS A 107 3.28 0.10 -11.60
C CYS A 107 3.89 -0.98 -10.70
N VAL A 108 3.70 -0.84 -9.39
CA VAL A 108 4.15 -1.82 -8.39
C VAL A 108 3.01 -2.17 -7.44
N ALA A 109 3.08 -3.31 -6.79
CA ALA A 109 2.04 -3.76 -5.87
C ALA A 109 2.59 -4.29 -4.57
N HIS A 110 2.01 -3.85 -3.45
CA HIS A 110 2.23 -4.44 -2.14
C HIS A 110 1.47 -5.76 -1.99
N ARG A 111 2.07 -6.75 -1.32
CA ARG A 111 1.44 -8.03 -0.99
C ARG A 111 1.66 -8.39 0.47
N GLY A 112 0.57 -8.35 1.25
CA GLY A 112 0.60 -8.65 2.69
C GLY A 112 -0.24 -9.86 3.11
N VAL A 113 -0.55 -10.79 2.18
CA VAL A 113 -1.38 -11.96 2.47
C VAL A 113 -0.76 -13.25 1.92
N ILE A 114 -0.89 -14.34 2.67
CA ILE A 114 -0.23 -15.63 2.43
C ILE A 114 -1.03 -16.62 1.57
N TYR A 115 -2.28 -16.31 1.26
CA TYR A 115 -3.09 -17.20 0.41
C TYR A 115 -2.90 -16.90 -1.08
N ARG A 116 -3.06 -17.91 -1.91
CA ARG A 116 -2.93 -17.81 -3.36
C ARG A 116 -4.00 -16.88 -3.95
N PRO A 117 -3.65 -16.03 -4.92
CA PRO A 117 -4.64 -15.21 -5.62
C PRO A 117 -5.57 -16.09 -6.46
N GLY A 118 -6.88 -15.85 -6.38
CA GLY A 118 -7.86 -16.55 -7.23
C GLY A 118 -7.83 -16.09 -8.70
N ASN A 119 -7.22 -14.92 -9.00
CA ASN A 119 -7.02 -14.42 -10.36
C ASN A 119 -5.54 -14.11 -10.59
N PRO A 120 -4.84 -14.85 -11.48
CA PRO A 120 -3.44 -14.64 -11.79
C PRO A 120 -3.17 -13.47 -12.72
N LEU A 121 -4.15 -13.00 -13.51
CA LEU A 121 -3.94 -12.01 -14.57
C LEU A 121 -3.22 -10.73 -14.14
N PRO A 122 -3.53 -10.11 -12.96
CA PRO A 122 -2.79 -8.95 -12.51
C PRO A 122 -1.30 -9.19 -12.29
N TYR A 123 -0.92 -10.43 -11.90
CA TYR A 123 0.47 -10.81 -11.63
C TYR A 123 1.26 -11.08 -12.92
N LEU A 124 0.58 -11.43 -14.00
CA LEU A 124 1.14 -11.62 -15.34
C LEU A 124 1.15 -10.33 -16.18
N SER A 125 0.46 -9.28 -15.72
CA SER A 125 0.34 -8.05 -16.49
C SER A 125 1.72 -7.44 -16.82
N PRO A 126 1.96 -7.05 -18.09
CA PRO A 126 3.21 -6.39 -18.49
C PRO A 126 3.35 -4.97 -17.91
N SER A 127 2.25 -4.36 -17.46
CA SER A 127 2.27 -3.05 -16.80
C SER A 127 2.88 -3.12 -15.40
N MET A 128 2.69 -4.25 -14.69
CA MET A 128 3.25 -4.45 -13.35
C MET A 128 4.74 -4.76 -13.43
N LYS A 129 5.56 -3.88 -12.86
CA LYS A 129 7.03 -4.01 -12.88
C LYS A 129 7.57 -4.79 -11.68
N ALA A 130 6.93 -4.65 -10.52
CA ALA A 130 7.32 -5.37 -9.31
C ALA A 130 6.11 -5.67 -8.40
N PHE A 131 6.25 -6.75 -7.64
CA PHE A 131 5.41 -7.10 -6.51
C PHE A 131 6.28 -7.12 -5.25
N LEU A 132 5.81 -6.46 -4.20
CA LEU A 132 6.54 -6.24 -2.95
C LEU A 132 5.84 -7.00 -1.81
N PRO A 133 6.06 -8.33 -1.70
CA PRO A 133 5.57 -9.10 -0.56
C PRO A 133 6.28 -8.66 0.72
N ASN A 134 5.53 -8.59 1.81
CA ASN A 134 6.10 -8.23 3.13
C ASN A 134 6.82 -9.40 3.84
N SER A 135 6.79 -10.60 3.26
CA SER A 135 7.44 -11.79 3.80
C SER A 135 7.66 -12.85 2.73
N GLU A 136 8.57 -13.79 2.99
CA GLU A 136 8.79 -14.96 2.14
C GLU A 136 7.53 -15.81 1.96
N ALA A 137 6.69 -15.90 2.99
CA ALA A 137 5.42 -16.63 2.90
C ALA A 137 4.47 -15.95 1.88
N CYS A 138 4.39 -14.62 1.88
CA CYS A 138 3.60 -13.86 0.90
C CYS A 138 4.19 -13.97 -0.52
N ALA A 139 5.53 -14.03 -0.65
CA ALA A 139 6.21 -14.24 -1.92
C ALA A 139 5.88 -15.63 -2.50
N ARG A 140 5.98 -16.68 -1.68
CA ARG A 140 5.59 -18.05 -2.09
C ARG A 140 4.15 -18.15 -2.54
N ALA A 141 3.24 -17.39 -1.93
CA ALA A 141 1.82 -17.40 -2.30
C ALA A 141 1.56 -16.93 -3.74
N ILE A 142 2.42 -16.10 -4.32
CA ILE A 142 2.28 -15.57 -5.69
C ILE A 142 3.27 -16.17 -6.69
N SER A 143 4.27 -16.92 -6.25
CA SER A 143 5.36 -17.44 -7.10
C SER A 143 4.87 -18.40 -8.20
N TRP A 144 3.69 -19.00 -8.05
CA TRP A 144 3.10 -19.87 -9.07
C TRP A 144 2.56 -19.11 -10.29
N CYS A 145 2.24 -17.80 -10.14
CA CYS A 145 1.63 -16.99 -11.20
C CYS A 145 2.39 -15.69 -11.49
N CYS A 146 3.41 -15.37 -10.72
CA CYS A 146 4.20 -14.15 -10.90
C CYS A 146 5.64 -14.52 -11.29
N PRO A 147 6.20 -13.93 -12.36
CA PRO A 147 7.61 -14.14 -12.73
C PRO A 147 8.54 -13.78 -11.56
N LYS A 148 9.50 -14.65 -11.25
CA LYS A 148 10.39 -14.50 -10.09
C LYS A 148 11.13 -13.16 -10.06
N HIS A 149 11.56 -12.65 -11.22
CA HIS A 149 12.28 -11.37 -11.34
C HIS A 149 11.44 -10.15 -10.97
N LYS A 150 10.11 -10.30 -10.86
CA LYS A 150 9.20 -9.24 -10.39
C LYS A 150 8.89 -9.32 -8.89
N ILE A 151 9.35 -10.34 -8.18
CA ILE A 151 9.05 -10.56 -6.76
C ILE A 151 10.23 -10.07 -5.93
N HIS A 152 10.01 -9.05 -5.10
CA HIS A 152 11.01 -8.47 -4.21
C HIS A 152 10.45 -8.42 -2.79
N VAL A 153 10.97 -9.24 -1.88
CA VAL A 153 10.51 -9.27 -0.48
C VAL A 153 11.00 -8.03 0.23
N ILE A 154 10.06 -7.22 0.73
CA ILE A 154 10.34 -6.02 1.52
C ILE A 154 9.48 -6.08 2.78
N PRO A 155 10.08 -6.39 3.94
CA PRO A 155 9.36 -6.41 5.21
C PRO A 155 8.71 -5.07 5.54
N ASN A 156 7.57 -5.12 6.22
CA ASN A 156 6.90 -3.92 6.69
C ASN A 156 7.76 -3.18 7.73
N GLY A 157 7.87 -1.86 7.59
CA GLY A 157 8.44 -1.00 8.61
C GLY A 157 7.40 -0.59 9.66
N ILE A 158 7.90 -0.21 10.83
CA ILE A 158 7.11 0.39 11.92
C ILE A 158 7.82 1.69 12.29
N PRO A 159 7.10 2.83 12.42
CA PRO A 159 7.70 4.07 12.91
C PRO A 159 8.29 3.90 14.31
N ASP A 160 9.40 4.58 14.58
CA ASP A 160 10.17 4.43 15.82
C ASP A 160 9.36 4.78 17.07
N ASP A 161 8.49 5.79 17.00
CA ASP A 161 7.57 6.20 18.07
C ASP A 161 6.62 5.08 18.51
N ARG A 162 6.34 4.11 17.66
CA ARG A 162 5.52 2.93 17.97
C ARG A 162 6.29 1.78 18.62
N VAL A 163 7.61 1.84 18.60
CA VAL A 163 8.48 0.83 19.21
C VAL A 163 8.80 1.19 20.66
N ILE A 164 8.56 2.44 21.07
CA ILE A 164 8.79 2.89 22.44
C ILE A 164 7.77 2.22 23.38
N PRO A 165 8.24 1.44 24.37
CA PRO A 165 7.33 0.78 25.29
C PRO A 165 6.55 1.84 26.11
N THR A 166 5.24 1.85 26.00
CA THR A 166 4.36 2.73 26.80
C THR A 166 4.15 2.23 28.23
N ARG A 167 4.61 1.00 28.52
CA ARG A 167 4.51 0.38 29.86
C ARG A 167 5.84 -0.27 30.23
N PRO A 168 6.27 -0.19 31.50
CA PRO A 168 7.46 -0.87 31.97
C PRO A 168 7.28 -2.39 31.84
N ALA A 169 8.37 -3.11 31.54
CA ALA A 169 8.35 -4.56 31.31
C ALA A 169 7.76 -5.34 32.52
N SER A 170 7.91 -4.83 33.76
CA SER A 170 7.33 -5.40 34.97
C SER A 170 5.80 -5.42 34.95
N ALA A 171 5.17 -4.36 34.46
CA ALA A 171 3.70 -4.28 34.37
C ALA A 171 3.14 -5.26 33.32
N VAL A 172 3.86 -5.44 32.20
CA VAL A 172 3.49 -6.41 31.17
C VAL A 172 3.62 -7.85 31.68
N LYS A 173 4.72 -8.18 32.40
CA LYS A 173 4.93 -9.50 33.03
C LYS A 173 3.83 -9.83 34.04
N GLN A 174 3.42 -8.86 34.89
CA GLN A 174 2.31 -9.07 35.84
C GLN A 174 0.98 -9.34 35.14
N GLN A 175 0.70 -8.65 34.05
CA GLN A 175 -0.54 -8.86 33.30
C GLN A 175 -0.58 -10.24 32.61
N VAL A 176 0.54 -10.69 32.03
CA VAL A 176 0.68 -12.03 31.44
C VAL A 176 0.55 -13.12 32.50
N ALA A 177 1.21 -12.95 33.66
CA ALA A 177 1.09 -13.90 34.77
C ALA A 177 -0.36 -14.04 35.29
N ARG A 178 -1.14 -12.94 35.34
CA ARG A 178 -2.57 -12.99 35.68
C ARG A 178 -3.41 -13.74 34.66
N LEU A 179 -3.11 -13.66 33.37
CA LEU A 179 -3.80 -14.38 32.30
C LEU A 179 -3.52 -15.89 32.36
N HIS A 180 -2.33 -16.32 32.77
CA HIS A 180 -2.00 -17.74 32.94
C HIS A 180 -2.57 -18.37 34.21
N LEU A 181 -3.03 -17.59 35.18
CA LEU A 181 -3.70 -18.10 36.39
C LEU A 181 -5.22 -18.30 36.21
N VAL A 182 -5.78 -17.96 35.06
CA VAL A 182 -7.21 -18.07 34.73
C VAL A 182 -7.52 -19.18 33.74
N LEU A 183 -6.48 -19.90 33.27
CA LEU A 183 -6.57 -21.11 32.44
C LEU A 183 -6.17 -22.34 33.25
#